data_48ec4f60f2dcc9a0d0e0f72eef23ae04
#
_entry.id   48ec4f60f2dcc9a0d0e0f72eef23ae04
#
_cell.length_a   1.000
_cell.length_b   1.000
_cell.length_c   1.000
_cell.angle_alpha   90.00
_cell.angle_beta   90.00
_cell.angle_gamma   90.00
#
_symmetry.space_group_name_H-M   'P 1'
#
loop_
_entity.id
_entity.type
_entity.pdbx_description
1 polymer ?
#
loop_
_entity_poly.entity_id
_entity_poly.type
_entity_poly.pdbx_seq_one_letter_code
_entity_poly.pdbx_strand_id
1 'polypeptide(L)'
;SFPRTTQLMKALDLVVRRAQDMNRPLAVNISFGNTYGSHDGTSLLETFINDMSNIGRNVIVAGTGNEGTGAGHRAGSLVMGQEENAQLSIAPYETGMGVQLWKSYVDQFSIRLVTPSGEVIGPIDSRLGPQTLRYGGTRILIYYGKPSPFSRAQEVYFDFLPVRDYLDSGIWTFRLTPERIVTGRYDMWLPSRGILNPSTRFLRPVPETTLTIPSTAANVISVGAYDDSYRAYADFSGRGFTRQTQQVKPDLAAPGVDIVTARRGGGYEAVTGTSFAAPFVTGSAALLMQWGILQGNDPFLYGEKVKAYFTRGARHLPGYDVWPNERLGYGTLCVRDSLPLGNS
;
A
#
# COMPACT_ATOMS: atom_id res chain seq x y z
N SER A 1 14.51 -6.39 11.44
CA SER A 1 14.78 -5.76 10.15
C SER A 1 13.80 -6.31 9.12
N PHE A 2 13.18 -5.44 8.35
CA PHE A 2 12.32 -5.85 7.24
C PHE A 2 13.15 -6.48 6.12
N PRO A 3 12.64 -7.50 5.41
CA PRO A 3 13.33 -8.06 4.27
C PRO A 3 13.52 -6.99 3.18
N ARG A 4 14.67 -7.01 2.53
CA ARG A 4 14.92 -6.14 1.38
C ARG A 4 14.00 -6.57 0.23
N THR A 5 13.56 -5.63 -0.61
CA THR A 5 12.73 -5.88 -1.80
C THR A 5 13.27 -7.04 -2.65
N THR A 6 14.58 -7.07 -2.88
CA THR A 6 15.25 -8.14 -3.64
C THR A 6 15.19 -9.50 -2.95
N GLN A 7 15.13 -9.56 -1.62
CA GLN A 7 14.95 -10.82 -0.89
C GLN A 7 13.55 -11.38 -1.07
N LEU A 8 12.53 -10.52 -1.04
CA LEU A 8 11.15 -10.92 -1.32
C LEU A 8 11.01 -11.43 -2.77
N MET A 9 11.61 -10.73 -3.74
CA MET A 9 11.61 -11.17 -5.14
C MET A 9 12.26 -12.54 -5.31
N LYS A 10 13.44 -12.77 -4.70
CA LYS A 10 14.12 -14.08 -4.73
C LYS A 10 13.30 -15.18 -4.06
N ALA A 11 12.66 -14.87 -2.92
CA ALA A 11 11.83 -15.86 -2.22
C ALA A 11 10.62 -16.26 -3.08
N LEU A 12 9.98 -15.27 -3.72
CA LEU A 12 8.83 -15.53 -4.60
C LEU A 12 9.25 -16.36 -5.83
N ASP A 13 10.34 -16.01 -6.49
CA ASP A 13 10.88 -16.80 -7.62
C ASP A 13 11.16 -18.25 -7.20
N LEU A 14 11.80 -18.44 -6.04
CA LEU A 14 12.09 -19.77 -5.52
C LEU A 14 10.83 -20.62 -5.32
N VAL A 15 9.82 -20.08 -4.65
CA VAL A 15 8.60 -20.86 -4.33
C VAL A 15 7.77 -21.14 -5.58
N VAL A 16 7.71 -20.20 -6.53
CA VAL A 16 6.99 -20.39 -7.80
C VAL A 16 7.67 -21.48 -8.65
N ARG A 17 8.99 -21.40 -8.83
CA ARG A 17 9.74 -22.44 -9.56
C ARG A 17 9.63 -23.80 -8.89
N ARG A 18 9.72 -23.83 -7.57
CA ARG A 18 9.59 -25.11 -6.84
C ARG A 18 8.21 -25.74 -7.00
N ALA A 19 7.15 -24.94 -7.01
CA ALA A 19 5.80 -25.43 -7.27
C ALA A 19 5.65 -25.98 -8.71
N GLN A 20 6.27 -25.32 -9.69
CA GLN A 20 6.34 -25.83 -11.08
C GLN A 20 7.07 -27.17 -11.16
N ASP A 21 8.27 -27.28 -10.55
CA ASP A 21 9.04 -28.54 -10.53
C ASP A 21 8.25 -29.69 -9.94
N MET A 22 7.44 -29.40 -8.92
CA MET A 22 6.56 -30.36 -8.25
C MET A 22 5.25 -30.61 -8.99
N ASN A 23 4.98 -29.88 -10.07
CA ASN A 23 3.70 -29.85 -10.78
C ASN A 23 2.49 -29.61 -9.85
N ARG A 24 2.64 -28.70 -8.88
CA ARG A 24 1.60 -28.36 -7.88
C ARG A 24 1.08 -26.95 -8.09
N PRO A 25 -0.24 -26.71 -7.87
CA PRO A 25 -0.74 -25.36 -7.72
C PRO A 25 -0.19 -24.72 -6.44
N LEU A 26 -0.06 -23.39 -6.43
CA LEU A 26 0.55 -22.63 -5.35
C LEU A 26 -0.34 -21.46 -4.94
N ALA A 27 -0.61 -21.31 -3.64
CA ALA A 27 -1.19 -20.10 -3.06
C ALA A 27 -0.13 -19.44 -2.15
N VAL A 28 0.21 -18.20 -2.44
CA VAL A 28 1.23 -17.41 -1.72
C VAL A 28 0.54 -16.34 -0.89
N ASN A 29 0.87 -16.30 0.41
CA ASN A 29 0.44 -15.24 1.31
C ASN A 29 1.55 -14.22 1.55
N ILE A 30 1.28 -12.94 1.29
CA ILE A 30 2.18 -11.83 1.59
C ILE A 30 1.51 -10.95 2.66
N SER A 31 1.83 -11.22 3.92
CA SER A 31 1.42 -10.37 5.07
C SER A 31 2.50 -9.34 5.40
N PHE A 32 3.13 -8.78 4.39
CA PHE A 32 4.17 -7.76 4.45
C PHE A 32 3.82 -6.63 3.49
N GLY A 33 4.03 -5.39 3.92
CA GLY A 33 3.86 -4.24 3.07
C GLY A 33 4.61 -3.02 3.61
N ASN A 34 4.79 -2.04 2.74
CA ASN A 34 5.36 -0.75 3.08
C ASN A 34 4.67 0.37 2.27
N THR A 35 4.99 1.61 2.61
CA THR A 35 4.44 2.80 1.95
C THR A 35 5.35 3.40 0.88
N TYR A 36 6.46 2.72 0.53
CA TYR A 36 7.45 3.25 -0.41
C TYR A 36 7.09 2.93 -1.86
N GLY A 37 6.65 3.92 -2.60
CA GLY A 37 6.35 3.84 -4.02
C GLY A 37 5.18 4.72 -4.44
N SER A 38 4.82 4.64 -5.73
CA SER A 38 3.79 5.47 -6.37
C SER A 38 2.35 5.07 -6.03
N HIS A 39 2.12 3.96 -5.34
CA HIS A 39 0.80 3.40 -5.02
C HIS A 39 -0.15 3.23 -6.22
N ASP A 40 0.43 2.99 -7.39
CA ASP A 40 -0.30 2.81 -8.67
C ASP A 40 -0.11 1.42 -9.29
N GLY A 41 0.57 0.51 -8.58
CA GLY A 41 0.82 -0.86 -9.04
C GLY A 41 1.98 -1.00 -10.02
N THR A 42 2.81 0.04 -10.19
CA THR A 42 3.85 0.09 -11.23
C THR A 42 5.28 0.06 -10.70
N SER A 43 5.49 -0.14 -9.39
CA SER A 43 6.84 -0.30 -8.85
C SER A 43 7.52 -1.55 -9.42
N LEU A 44 8.86 -1.57 -9.40
CA LEU A 44 9.63 -2.73 -9.88
C LEU A 44 9.23 -4.03 -9.16
N LEU A 45 8.96 -3.95 -7.84
CA LEU A 45 8.48 -5.11 -7.07
C LEU A 45 7.12 -5.59 -7.57
N GLU A 46 6.19 -4.67 -7.80
CA GLU A 46 4.83 -5.00 -8.24
C GLU A 46 4.80 -5.55 -9.66
N THR A 47 5.61 -4.98 -10.55
CA THR A 47 5.81 -5.52 -11.90
C THR A 47 6.36 -6.95 -11.85
N PHE A 48 7.39 -7.19 -11.01
CA PHE A 48 7.93 -8.53 -10.83
C PHE A 48 6.89 -9.51 -10.27
N ILE A 49 6.08 -9.09 -9.28
CA ILE A 49 5.01 -9.93 -8.73
C ILE A 49 3.94 -10.25 -9.79
N ASN A 50 3.56 -9.27 -10.61
CA ASN A 50 2.64 -9.48 -11.72
C ASN A 50 3.19 -10.51 -12.72
N ASP A 51 4.48 -10.41 -13.06
CA ASP A 51 5.13 -11.39 -13.95
C ASP A 51 5.17 -12.78 -13.32
N MET A 52 5.50 -12.89 -12.03
CA MET A 52 5.50 -14.16 -11.30
C MET A 52 4.10 -14.78 -11.23
N SER A 53 3.05 -13.98 -11.10
CA SER A 53 1.67 -14.46 -11.05
C SER A 53 1.21 -15.11 -12.37
N ASN A 54 1.86 -14.79 -13.48
CA ASN A 54 1.60 -15.37 -14.80
C ASN A 54 2.34 -16.69 -15.03
N ILE A 55 3.20 -17.12 -14.10
CA ILE A 55 4.00 -18.33 -14.23
C ILE A 55 3.28 -19.51 -13.55
N GLY A 56 2.80 -20.46 -14.36
CA GLY A 56 2.17 -21.67 -13.83
C GLY A 56 0.80 -21.43 -13.19
N ARG A 57 0.46 -22.29 -12.24
CA ARG A 57 -0.82 -22.27 -11.52
C ARG A 57 -0.64 -21.72 -10.13
N ASN A 58 -0.52 -20.41 -10.02
CA ASN A 58 -0.33 -19.78 -8.71
C ASN A 58 -1.32 -18.62 -8.47
N VAL A 59 -1.55 -18.34 -7.19
CA VAL A 59 -2.33 -17.21 -6.68
C VAL A 59 -1.48 -16.47 -5.66
N ILE A 60 -1.35 -15.17 -5.80
CA ILE A 60 -0.62 -14.32 -4.85
C ILE A 60 -1.63 -13.42 -4.15
N VAL A 61 -1.64 -13.45 -2.82
CA VAL A 61 -2.56 -12.70 -1.96
C VAL A 61 -1.75 -11.76 -1.07
N ALA A 62 -2.16 -10.51 -0.96
CA ALA A 62 -1.51 -9.54 -0.08
C ALA A 62 -2.53 -8.74 0.75
N GLY A 63 -2.20 -8.50 2.03
CA GLY A 63 -2.97 -7.59 2.88
C GLY A 63 -2.75 -6.14 2.48
N THR A 64 -3.80 -5.31 2.61
CA THR A 64 -3.78 -3.88 2.23
C THR A 64 -2.94 -3.00 3.14
N GLY A 65 -2.45 -3.52 4.27
CA GLY A 65 -1.77 -2.74 5.30
C GLY A 65 -2.74 -2.10 6.30
N ASN A 66 -2.17 -1.47 7.33
CA ASN A 66 -2.92 -0.96 8.48
C ASN A 66 -2.85 0.57 8.57
N GLU A 67 -2.75 1.25 7.42
CA GLU A 67 -2.48 2.68 7.34
C GLU A 67 -3.75 3.55 7.21
N GLY A 68 -4.95 2.95 7.15
CA GLY A 68 -6.22 3.66 6.94
C GLY A 68 -6.51 4.80 7.92
N THR A 69 -6.06 4.66 9.19
CA THR A 69 -6.16 5.70 10.23
C THR A 69 -4.81 6.26 10.64
N GLY A 70 -3.74 5.91 9.92
CA GLY A 70 -2.36 6.25 10.30
C GLY A 70 -2.00 7.72 10.14
N ALA A 71 -2.82 8.52 9.45
CA ALA A 71 -2.55 9.92 9.10
C ALA A 71 -1.20 10.12 8.38
N GLY A 72 -0.70 9.07 7.74
CA GLY A 72 0.56 9.04 7.00
C GLY A 72 0.44 9.41 5.53
N HIS A 73 -0.77 9.70 5.03
CA HIS A 73 -1.01 10.11 3.65
C HIS A 73 -1.63 11.50 3.57
N ARG A 74 -1.11 12.34 2.69
CA ARG A 74 -1.64 13.65 2.32
C ARG A 74 -1.76 13.73 0.81
N ALA A 75 -2.93 14.05 0.29
CA ALA A 75 -3.17 14.35 -1.11
C ALA A 75 -3.66 15.78 -1.29
N GLY A 76 -3.38 16.37 -2.45
CA GLY A 76 -3.88 17.69 -2.82
C GLY A 76 -3.86 17.91 -4.33
N SER A 77 -4.39 19.06 -4.73
CA SER A 77 -4.40 19.49 -6.11
C SER A 77 -3.89 20.93 -6.22
N LEU A 78 -2.86 21.14 -7.02
CA LEU A 78 -2.29 22.44 -7.30
C LEU A 78 -3.08 23.15 -8.39
N VAL A 79 -3.37 24.42 -8.17
CA VAL A 79 -4.03 25.30 -9.11
C VAL A 79 -3.11 26.50 -9.38
N MET A 80 -2.97 26.88 -10.63
CA MET A 80 -2.13 28.04 -11.01
C MET A 80 -2.54 29.30 -10.22
N GLY A 81 -1.52 29.99 -9.70
CA GLY A 81 -1.71 31.20 -8.90
C GLY A 81 -2.08 30.99 -7.43
N GLN A 82 -2.19 29.76 -6.95
CA GLN A 82 -2.46 29.43 -5.54
C GLN A 82 -1.35 28.57 -4.95
N GLU A 83 -0.76 28.98 -3.84
CA GLU A 83 0.17 28.17 -3.07
C GLU A 83 -0.59 27.13 -2.26
N GLU A 84 -0.03 25.93 -2.17
CA GLU A 84 -0.55 24.84 -1.32
C GLU A 84 0.46 24.53 -0.21
N ASN A 85 -0.06 24.30 1.00
CA ASN A 85 0.73 24.01 2.18
C ASN A 85 0.39 22.61 2.72
N ALA A 86 1.32 21.68 2.61
CA ALA A 86 1.23 20.36 3.24
C ALA A 86 1.99 20.39 4.57
N GLN A 87 1.26 20.30 5.68
CA GLN A 87 1.81 20.40 7.03
C GLN A 87 2.03 19.03 7.63
N LEU A 88 3.23 18.83 8.15
CA LEU A 88 3.73 17.63 8.82
C LEU A 88 4.10 17.96 10.27
N SER A 89 3.47 17.28 11.22
CA SER A 89 3.91 17.30 12.62
C SER A 89 4.98 16.24 12.81
N ILE A 90 6.16 16.63 13.27
CA ILE A 90 7.22 15.72 13.74
C ILE A 90 7.19 15.71 15.26
N ALA A 91 6.97 14.53 15.85
CA ALA A 91 6.93 14.35 17.30
C ALA A 91 8.32 14.54 17.94
N PRO A 92 8.38 14.88 19.24
CA PRO A 92 9.62 14.79 19.99
C PRO A 92 10.21 13.37 19.96
N TYR A 93 11.53 13.28 19.98
CA TYR A 93 12.29 12.02 19.97
C TYR A 93 12.17 11.19 18.69
N GLU A 94 11.79 11.81 17.56
CA GLU A 94 11.82 11.12 16.25
C GLU A 94 13.27 10.95 15.78
N THR A 95 13.65 9.70 15.44
CA THR A 95 15.05 9.36 15.15
C THR A 95 15.43 9.46 13.67
N GLY A 96 14.47 9.76 12.82
CA GLY A 96 14.64 9.89 11.37
C GLY A 96 13.47 9.33 10.59
N MET A 97 13.20 9.89 9.42
CA MET A 97 12.06 9.49 8.61
C MET A 97 12.19 9.94 7.15
N GLY A 98 11.63 9.15 6.25
CA GLY A 98 11.45 9.55 4.87
C GLY A 98 10.09 10.19 4.62
N VAL A 99 10.02 11.17 3.75
CA VAL A 99 8.78 11.71 3.18
C VAL A 99 8.84 11.58 1.68
N GLN A 100 7.89 10.88 1.09
CA GLN A 100 7.76 10.76 -0.35
C GLN A 100 6.73 11.77 -0.86
N LEU A 101 7.07 12.54 -1.87
CA LEU A 101 6.14 13.35 -2.63
C LEU A 101 6.09 12.79 -4.06
N TRP A 102 4.90 12.44 -4.50
CA TRP A 102 4.65 11.93 -5.84
C TRP A 102 3.77 12.89 -6.63
N LYS A 103 4.21 13.23 -7.83
CA LYS A 103 3.52 14.15 -8.74
C LYS A 103 3.57 13.64 -10.18
N SER A 104 2.79 14.23 -11.07
CA SER A 104 2.97 13.98 -12.49
C SER A 104 4.30 14.59 -12.99
N TYR A 105 4.96 13.91 -13.89
CA TYR A 105 6.20 14.40 -14.51
C TYR A 105 6.04 15.74 -15.25
N VAL A 106 4.86 15.97 -15.84
CA VAL A 106 4.56 17.18 -16.63
C VAL A 106 4.27 18.41 -15.77
N ASP A 107 3.91 18.20 -14.51
CA ASP A 107 3.64 19.30 -13.58
C ASP A 107 4.96 19.90 -13.06
N GLN A 108 5.08 21.20 -13.05
CA GLN A 108 6.20 21.95 -12.50
C GLN A 108 5.71 22.87 -11.39
N PHE A 109 6.34 22.76 -10.25
CA PHE A 109 6.12 23.63 -9.09
C PHE A 109 7.37 23.66 -8.23
N SER A 110 7.65 24.79 -7.62
CA SER A 110 8.73 24.91 -6.65
C SER A 110 8.29 24.44 -5.27
N ILE A 111 9.25 23.90 -4.52
CA ILE A 111 9.06 23.41 -3.16
C ILE A 111 9.92 24.25 -2.22
N ARG A 112 9.31 24.80 -1.16
CA ARG A 112 10.00 25.40 -0.02
C ARG A 112 9.63 24.66 1.25
N LEU A 113 10.56 24.53 2.18
CA LEU A 113 10.30 24.01 3.51
C LEU A 113 10.21 25.16 4.49
N VAL A 114 9.12 25.21 5.24
CA VAL A 114 8.99 26.11 6.39
C VAL A 114 9.23 25.29 7.65
N THR A 115 10.22 25.69 8.44
CA THR A 115 10.66 24.98 9.65
C THR A 115 9.72 25.26 10.82
N PRO A 116 9.81 24.51 11.93
CA PRO A 116 9.02 24.80 13.15
C PRO A 116 9.23 26.21 13.73
N SER A 117 10.37 26.86 13.48
CA SER A 117 10.61 28.25 13.90
C SER A 117 10.05 29.29 12.93
N GLY A 118 9.52 28.86 11.75
CA GLY A 118 9.04 29.77 10.72
C GLY A 118 10.09 30.18 9.68
N GLU A 119 11.33 29.68 9.77
CA GLU A 119 12.35 29.92 8.75
C GLU A 119 11.96 29.23 7.43
N VAL A 120 12.15 29.92 6.29
CA VAL A 120 11.83 29.41 4.95
C VAL A 120 13.11 28.99 4.24
N ILE A 121 13.22 27.71 3.91
CA ILE A 121 14.36 27.13 3.21
C ILE A 121 13.96 26.83 1.76
N GLY A 122 14.80 27.22 0.81
CA GLY A 122 14.59 26.97 -0.61
C GLY A 122 14.34 28.24 -1.41
N PRO A 123 13.87 28.17 -2.68
CA PRO A 123 13.27 26.97 -3.31
C PRO A 123 14.30 25.84 -3.47
N ILE A 124 13.80 24.62 -3.36
CA ILE A 124 14.58 23.40 -3.59
C ILE A 124 14.81 23.26 -5.09
N ASP A 125 16.07 23.06 -5.49
CA ASP A 125 16.44 22.87 -6.88
C ASP A 125 15.80 21.58 -7.44
N SER A 126 15.12 21.66 -8.58
CA SER A 126 14.47 20.53 -9.24
C SER A 126 15.43 19.65 -10.05
N ARG A 127 16.75 19.86 -9.94
CA ARG A 127 17.75 19.03 -10.61
C ARG A 127 17.72 17.58 -10.12
N LEU A 128 18.05 16.66 -10.99
CA LEU A 128 18.21 15.26 -10.64
C LEU A 128 19.43 15.05 -9.73
N GLY A 129 19.29 14.12 -8.80
CA GLY A 129 20.36 13.72 -7.90
C GLY A 129 20.20 14.25 -6.47
N PRO A 130 21.16 13.95 -5.59
CA PRO A 130 21.07 14.30 -4.19
C PRO A 130 21.33 15.77 -3.91
N GLN A 131 20.57 16.34 -3.00
CA GLN A 131 20.76 17.67 -2.43
C GLN A 131 20.72 17.55 -0.91
N THR A 132 21.38 18.48 -0.21
CA THR A 132 21.40 18.48 1.25
C THR A 132 21.02 19.85 1.78
N LEU A 133 20.02 19.87 2.67
CA LEU A 133 19.66 21.03 3.46
C LEU A 133 19.97 20.75 4.94
N ARG A 134 20.19 21.81 5.71
CA ARG A 134 20.38 21.71 7.16
C ARG A 134 19.58 22.80 7.87
N TYR A 135 18.95 22.41 8.96
CA TYR A 135 18.28 23.29 9.90
C TYR A 135 18.41 22.74 11.31
N GLY A 136 18.95 23.53 12.23
CA GLY A 136 19.10 23.12 13.62
C GLY A 136 19.80 21.77 13.78
N GLY A 137 19.12 20.84 14.43
CA GLY A 137 19.53 19.45 14.62
C GLY A 137 19.13 18.49 13.50
N THR A 138 18.51 18.98 12.41
CA THR A 138 18.00 18.16 11.30
C THR A 138 18.77 18.41 10.02
N ARG A 139 19.19 17.34 9.36
CA ARG A 139 19.72 17.31 8.01
C ARG A 139 18.69 16.65 7.10
N ILE A 140 18.38 17.26 5.95
CA ILE A 140 17.43 16.73 5.00
C ILE A 140 18.17 16.43 3.70
N LEU A 141 18.20 15.15 3.31
CA LEU A 141 18.65 14.75 1.99
C LEU A 141 17.44 14.74 1.06
N ILE A 142 17.59 15.32 -0.13
CA ILE A 142 16.49 15.44 -1.07
C ILE A 142 16.94 14.81 -2.40
N TYR A 143 16.04 13.98 -2.95
CA TYR A 143 16.27 13.30 -4.22
C TYR A 143 15.09 13.57 -5.15
N TYR A 144 15.36 14.22 -6.29
CA TYR A 144 14.43 14.25 -7.42
C TYR A 144 14.61 12.98 -8.25
N GLY A 145 13.55 12.20 -8.36
CA GLY A 145 13.55 10.93 -9.07
C GLY A 145 13.69 11.10 -10.58
N LYS A 146 14.40 10.16 -11.21
CA LYS A 146 14.46 10.04 -12.66
C LYS A 146 13.16 9.47 -13.21
N PRO A 147 12.84 9.72 -14.51
CA PRO A 147 11.75 9.04 -15.18
C PRO A 147 11.87 7.52 -15.06
N SER A 148 10.76 6.87 -14.73
CA SER A 148 10.66 5.41 -14.72
C SER A 148 9.95 4.95 -16.00
N PRO A 149 10.40 3.87 -16.67
CA PRO A 149 9.69 3.33 -17.81
C PRO A 149 8.31 2.74 -17.43
N PHE A 150 8.06 2.51 -16.15
CA PHE A 150 6.83 1.88 -15.64
C PHE A 150 5.83 2.89 -15.04
N SER A 151 6.23 4.14 -14.81
CA SER A 151 5.37 5.15 -14.17
C SER A 151 5.50 6.52 -14.82
N ARG A 152 4.36 7.22 -14.96
CA ARG A 152 4.31 8.64 -15.38
C ARG A 152 4.48 9.60 -14.20
N ALA A 153 4.65 9.06 -13.00
CA ALA A 153 4.83 9.83 -11.79
C ALA A 153 6.32 10.09 -11.51
N GLN A 154 6.61 11.25 -10.95
CA GLN A 154 7.91 11.61 -10.42
C GLN A 154 7.87 11.57 -8.91
N GLU A 155 8.85 10.92 -8.32
CA GLU A 155 9.13 10.99 -6.90
C GLU A 155 10.03 12.19 -6.57
N VAL A 156 9.71 12.88 -5.48
CA VAL A 156 10.64 13.73 -4.75
C VAL A 156 10.74 13.18 -3.34
N TYR A 157 11.88 12.63 -2.98
CA TYR A 157 12.10 11.98 -1.70
C TYR A 157 12.88 12.89 -0.76
N PHE A 158 12.39 13.03 0.45
CA PHE A 158 13.01 13.79 1.54
C PHE A 158 13.38 12.83 2.65
N ASP A 159 14.67 12.74 2.98
CA ASP A 159 15.17 11.92 4.07
C ASP A 159 15.59 12.84 5.23
N PHE A 160 14.78 12.86 6.26
CA PHE A 160 15.01 13.63 7.47
C PHE A 160 15.92 12.82 8.40
N LEU A 161 17.12 13.29 8.61
CA LEU A 161 18.16 12.65 9.41
C LEU A 161 18.56 13.55 10.57
N PRO A 162 18.65 13.05 11.81
CA PRO A 162 19.14 13.82 12.92
C PRO A 162 20.65 14.07 12.79
N VAL A 163 21.10 15.24 13.19
CA VAL A 163 22.54 15.55 13.29
C VAL A 163 23.13 14.91 14.56
N ARG A 164 22.29 14.74 15.59
CA ARG A 164 22.62 14.04 16.84
C ARG A 164 21.66 12.87 17.03
N ASP A 165 20.82 12.93 18.05
CA ASP A 165 19.94 11.82 18.44
C ASP A 165 18.55 11.90 17.80
N TYR A 166 17.98 13.12 17.67
CA TYR A 166 16.60 13.34 17.27
C TYR A 166 16.46 14.47 16.25
N LEU A 167 15.36 14.41 15.49
CA LEU A 167 14.93 15.49 14.58
C LEU A 167 14.40 16.69 15.36
N ASP A 168 14.47 17.88 14.76
CA ASP A 168 13.77 19.06 15.27
C ASP A 168 12.26 18.82 15.19
N SER A 169 11.63 18.71 16.36
CA SER A 169 10.20 18.49 16.48
C SER A 169 9.37 19.73 16.21
N GLY A 170 8.10 19.55 15.86
CA GLY A 170 7.16 20.63 15.58
C GLY A 170 6.54 20.53 14.20
N ILE A 171 5.96 21.63 13.73
CA ILE A 171 5.24 21.66 12.44
C ILE A 171 6.19 22.09 11.33
N TRP A 172 6.46 21.17 10.41
CA TRP A 172 7.14 21.42 9.16
C TRP A 172 6.11 21.63 8.06
N THR A 173 6.31 22.60 7.17
CA THR A 173 5.39 22.86 6.07
C THR A 173 6.11 22.75 4.74
N PHE A 174 5.60 21.87 3.88
CA PHE A 174 5.97 21.81 2.47
C PHE A 174 5.08 22.83 1.74
N ARG A 175 5.69 23.95 1.33
CA ARG A 175 5.03 25.00 0.57
C ARG A 175 5.27 24.74 -0.92
N LEU A 176 4.19 24.47 -1.64
CA LEU A 176 4.20 24.11 -3.05
C LEU A 176 3.67 25.29 -3.87
N THR A 177 4.51 25.87 -4.73
CA THR A 177 4.15 27.03 -5.56
C THR A 177 4.09 26.59 -7.02
N PRO A 178 2.88 26.58 -7.65
CA PRO A 178 2.69 26.17 -9.03
C PRO A 178 3.46 27.05 -10.03
N GLU A 179 4.11 26.43 -11.01
CA GLU A 179 4.82 27.10 -12.12
C GLU A 179 4.20 26.72 -13.48
N ARG A 180 3.93 25.43 -13.69
CA ARG A 180 3.22 24.92 -14.86
C ARG A 180 2.44 23.65 -14.44
N ILE A 181 1.14 23.73 -14.46
CA ILE A 181 0.26 22.65 -13.99
C ILE A 181 -0.56 22.09 -15.15
N VAL A 182 -0.55 20.78 -15.30
CA VAL A 182 -1.35 20.01 -16.26
C VAL A 182 -2.36 19.13 -15.54
N THR A 183 -1.92 18.38 -14.54
CA THR A 183 -2.79 17.53 -13.71
C THR A 183 -3.00 18.10 -12.31
N GLY A 184 -1.96 18.69 -11.73
CA GLY A 184 -1.95 19.34 -10.44
C GLY A 184 -1.97 18.39 -9.24
N ARG A 185 -2.38 17.14 -9.41
CA ARG A 185 -2.47 16.18 -8.31
C ARG A 185 -1.09 15.85 -7.75
N TYR A 186 -0.95 15.95 -6.45
CA TYR A 186 0.19 15.42 -5.71
C TYR A 186 -0.29 14.55 -4.54
N ASP A 187 0.58 13.61 -4.15
CA ASP A 187 0.36 12.76 -3.00
C ASP A 187 1.67 12.67 -2.19
N MET A 188 1.57 12.59 -0.87
CA MET A 188 2.71 12.47 0.02
C MET A 188 2.48 11.32 1.01
N TRP A 189 3.49 10.49 1.23
CA TRP A 189 3.45 9.40 2.19
C TRP A 189 4.58 9.47 3.18
N LEU A 190 4.26 9.10 4.41
CA LEU A 190 5.20 8.81 5.49
C LEU A 190 5.50 7.32 5.53
N PRO A 191 6.55 6.87 6.24
CA PRO A 191 6.74 5.47 6.60
C PRO A 191 5.53 4.89 7.33
N SER A 192 5.38 3.57 7.29
CA SER A 192 4.30 2.87 7.97
C SER A 192 4.22 3.24 9.45
N ARG A 193 3.00 3.35 9.96
CA ARG A 193 2.65 3.81 11.30
C ARG A 193 3.50 3.18 12.44
N GLY A 194 3.84 1.89 12.33
CA GLY A 194 4.62 1.19 13.35
C GLY A 194 6.11 1.57 13.43
N ILE A 195 6.60 2.43 12.53
CA ILE A 195 8.00 2.88 12.47
C ILE A 195 8.17 4.25 13.15
N LEU A 196 7.14 5.09 13.08
CA LEU A 196 7.14 6.46 13.56
C LEU A 196 6.52 6.59 14.95
N ASN A 197 6.87 7.67 15.63
CA ASN A 197 6.13 8.09 16.82
C ASN A 197 4.65 8.37 16.46
N PRO A 198 3.68 8.00 17.31
CA PRO A 198 2.25 8.14 16.99
C PRO A 198 1.78 9.56 16.67
N SER A 199 2.51 10.59 17.14
CA SER A 199 2.19 12.01 16.87
C SER A 199 2.91 12.57 15.64
N THR A 200 3.78 11.80 15.00
CA THR A 200 4.39 12.14 13.69
C THR A 200 3.40 11.81 12.58
N ARG A 201 2.80 12.85 12.00
CA ARG A 201 1.69 12.69 11.05
C ARG A 201 1.43 13.95 10.22
N PHE A 202 0.74 13.83 9.11
CA PHE A 202 0.16 14.99 8.43
C PHE A 202 -0.99 15.60 9.23
N LEU A 203 -1.10 16.94 9.26
CA LEU A 203 -2.16 17.64 9.99
C LEU A 203 -3.51 17.59 9.26
N ARG A 204 -3.48 17.42 7.93
CA ARG A 204 -4.68 17.24 7.09
C ARG A 204 -4.52 15.96 6.27
N PRO A 205 -4.55 14.79 6.91
CA PRO A 205 -4.39 13.52 6.23
C PRO A 205 -5.59 13.20 5.35
N VAL A 206 -5.35 12.35 4.34
CA VAL A 206 -6.38 11.77 3.47
C VAL A 206 -6.35 10.27 3.69
N PRO A 207 -7.46 9.62 4.08
CA PRO A 207 -7.48 8.19 4.39
C PRO A 207 -7.50 7.28 3.15
N GLU A 208 -7.89 7.80 1.99
CA GLU A 208 -7.88 7.08 0.72
C GLU A 208 -6.46 6.93 0.19
N THR A 209 -6.23 5.93 -0.69
CA THR A 209 -4.93 5.60 -1.29
C THR A 209 -3.86 5.28 -0.22
N THR A 210 -4.27 4.55 0.82
CA THR A 210 -3.40 4.10 1.92
C THR A 210 -3.08 2.60 1.85
N LEU A 211 -3.32 1.97 0.71
CA LEU A 211 -2.88 0.60 0.42
C LEU A 211 -1.36 0.51 0.49
N THR A 212 -0.83 -0.49 1.19
CA THR A 212 0.62 -0.74 1.19
C THR A 212 1.06 -1.53 -0.04
N ILE A 213 2.30 -1.32 -0.47
CA ILE A 213 2.94 -2.09 -1.52
C ILE A 213 3.44 -3.41 -0.93
N PRO A 214 3.12 -4.59 -1.53
CA PRO A 214 2.70 -4.76 -2.93
C PRO A 214 1.19 -5.02 -3.13
N SER A 215 0.31 -4.66 -2.22
CA SER A 215 -1.13 -4.93 -2.40
C SER A 215 -1.76 -4.16 -3.57
N THR A 216 -1.09 -3.14 -4.07
CA THR A 216 -1.48 -2.37 -5.27
C THR A 216 -1.12 -3.04 -6.59
N ALA A 217 -0.36 -4.14 -6.58
CA ALA A 217 -0.03 -4.89 -7.79
C ALA A 217 -1.30 -5.44 -8.48
N ALA A 218 -1.36 -5.36 -9.81
CA ALA A 218 -2.58 -5.63 -10.57
C ALA A 218 -3.09 -7.06 -10.37
N ASN A 219 -2.19 -8.04 -10.46
CA ASN A 219 -2.54 -9.46 -10.44
C ASN A 219 -2.66 -10.06 -9.03
N VAL A 220 -2.21 -9.34 -8.00
CA VAL A 220 -2.36 -9.75 -6.60
C VAL A 220 -3.84 -9.69 -6.20
N ILE A 221 -4.31 -10.63 -5.40
CA ILE A 221 -5.57 -10.48 -4.66
C ILE A 221 -5.29 -9.64 -3.42
N SER A 222 -5.74 -8.40 -3.44
CA SER A 222 -5.56 -7.44 -2.37
C SER A 222 -6.69 -7.56 -1.36
N VAL A 223 -6.35 -7.75 -0.07
CA VAL A 223 -7.31 -8.10 0.97
C VAL A 223 -7.35 -7.03 2.05
N GLY A 224 -8.50 -6.36 2.18
CA GLY A 224 -8.83 -5.50 3.30
C GLY A 224 -9.32 -6.29 4.52
N ALA A 225 -9.44 -5.60 5.66
CA ALA A 225 -9.94 -6.18 6.88
C ALA A 225 -11.33 -5.63 7.26
N TYR A 226 -12.18 -6.51 7.79
CA TYR A 226 -13.42 -6.12 8.45
C TYR A 226 -13.55 -6.82 9.81
N ASP A 227 -14.36 -6.25 10.68
CA ASP A 227 -14.75 -6.84 11.96
C ASP A 227 -15.99 -7.72 11.75
N ASP A 228 -15.83 -9.02 11.94
CA ASP A 228 -16.92 -9.99 11.72
C ASP A 228 -17.99 -9.91 12.81
N SER A 229 -17.63 -9.54 14.04
CA SER A 229 -18.55 -9.41 15.17
C SER A 229 -19.57 -8.28 14.96
N TYR A 230 -19.11 -7.16 14.40
CA TYR A 230 -19.95 -6.00 14.10
C TYR A 230 -20.36 -5.91 12.63
N ARG A 231 -19.83 -6.76 11.76
CA ARG A 231 -19.99 -6.73 10.31
C ARG A 231 -19.69 -5.35 9.74
N ALA A 232 -18.59 -4.77 10.18
CA ALA A 232 -18.16 -3.41 9.87
C ALA A 232 -16.73 -3.39 9.32
N TYR A 233 -16.44 -2.44 8.44
CA TYR A 233 -15.09 -2.18 7.97
C TYR A 233 -14.16 -1.86 9.16
N ALA A 234 -12.96 -2.44 9.15
CA ALA A 234 -11.95 -2.15 10.16
C ALA A 234 -11.17 -0.88 9.76
N ASP A 235 -11.34 0.20 10.52
CA ASP A 235 -10.86 1.55 10.18
C ASP A 235 -9.37 1.64 9.87
N PHE A 236 -8.55 0.77 10.46
CA PHE A 236 -7.12 0.71 10.19
C PHE A 236 -6.79 0.15 8.79
N SER A 237 -7.69 -0.64 8.19
CA SER A 237 -7.45 -1.28 6.90
C SER A 237 -7.12 -0.26 5.81
N GLY A 238 -6.09 -0.53 5.02
CA GLY A 238 -5.70 0.33 3.90
C GLY A 238 -6.84 0.49 2.91
N ARG A 239 -7.01 1.72 2.40
CA ARG A 239 -8.07 2.10 1.46
C ARG A 239 -7.53 2.37 0.08
N GLY A 240 -8.30 1.96 -0.92
CA GLY A 240 -8.05 2.22 -2.33
C GLY A 240 -8.57 3.59 -2.81
N PHE A 241 -8.80 3.79 -4.07
CA PHE A 241 -8.30 2.93 -5.15
C PHE A 241 -6.80 3.16 -5.35
N THR A 242 -6.18 2.42 -6.30
CA THR A 242 -4.79 2.71 -6.63
C THR A 242 -4.65 4.14 -7.15
N ARG A 243 -3.52 4.76 -6.89
CA ARG A 243 -3.21 6.12 -7.34
C ARG A 243 -3.41 6.20 -8.87
N GLN A 244 -3.22 6.98 -9.63
CA GLN A 244 -3.34 7.19 -11.09
C GLN A 244 -4.08 6.11 -11.90
N THR A 245 -3.78 4.82 -11.70
CA THR A 245 -4.41 3.72 -12.44
C THR A 245 -5.87 3.47 -12.06
N GLN A 246 -6.30 3.96 -10.89
CA GLN A 246 -7.68 3.85 -10.38
C GLN A 246 -8.24 2.41 -10.41
N GLN A 247 -7.34 1.43 -10.28
CA GLN A 247 -7.77 0.04 -10.18
C GLN A 247 -8.52 -0.17 -8.87
N VAL A 248 -9.56 -0.97 -8.93
CA VAL A 248 -10.30 -1.38 -7.73
C VAL A 248 -9.37 -2.22 -6.85
N LYS A 249 -9.03 -1.65 -5.72
CA LYS A 249 -8.28 -2.27 -4.61
C LYS A 249 -8.83 -1.66 -3.30
N PRO A 250 -9.00 -2.48 -2.23
CA PRO A 250 -8.78 -3.94 -2.22
C PRO A 250 -9.67 -4.66 -3.24
N ASP A 251 -9.32 -5.90 -3.60
CA ASP A 251 -10.21 -6.73 -4.41
C ASP A 251 -11.40 -7.21 -3.56
N LEU A 252 -11.13 -7.57 -2.30
CA LEU A 252 -12.15 -7.99 -1.33
C LEU A 252 -11.65 -7.83 0.11
N ALA A 253 -12.50 -8.07 1.09
CA ALA A 253 -12.17 -8.06 2.50
C ALA A 253 -12.41 -9.42 3.16
N ALA A 254 -11.68 -9.68 4.25
CA ALA A 254 -11.86 -10.85 5.10
C ALA A 254 -11.79 -10.44 6.58
N PRO A 255 -12.22 -11.31 7.54
CA PRO A 255 -12.11 -11.02 8.95
C PRO A 255 -10.68 -10.70 9.35
N GLY A 256 -10.47 -9.59 10.07
CA GLY A 256 -9.13 -9.13 10.45
C GLY A 256 -9.06 -8.48 11.83
N VAL A 257 -10.12 -8.60 12.64
CA VAL A 257 -10.20 -8.06 14.00
C VAL A 257 -10.39 -9.22 14.97
N ASP A 258 -9.59 -9.27 16.02
CA ASP A 258 -9.62 -10.25 17.09
C ASP A 258 -9.60 -11.72 16.61
N ILE A 259 -8.79 -11.97 15.60
CA ILE A 259 -8.63 -13.29 15.00
C ILE A 259 -7.85 -14.20 15.95
N VAL A 260 -8.48 -15.27 16.42
CA VAL A 260 -7.82 -16.26 17.27
C VAL A 260 -6.87 -17.11 16.43
N THR A 261 -5.59 -17.08 16.77
CA THR A 261 -4.54 -17.82 16.07
C THR A 261 -3.53 -18.42 17.05
N ALA A 262 -2.67 -19.32 16.55
CA ALA A 262 -1.61 -19.92 17.34
C ALA A 262 -0.58 -18.89 17.79
N ARG A 263 -0.24 -18.89 19.08
CA ARG A 263 0.74 -18.02 19.69
C ARG A 263 2.14 -18.64 19.67
N ARG A 264 3.15 -17.78 19.47
CA ARG A 264 4.55 -18.18 19.60
C ARG A 264 4.80 -18.74 21.03
N GLY A 265 5.34 -19.95 21.12
CA GLY A 265 5.59 -20.62 22.40
C GLY A 265 4.43 -21.47 22.92
N GLY A 266 3.33 -21.58 22.16
CA GLY A 266 2.18 -22.42 22.46
C GLY A 266 0.95 -21.63 22.91
N GLY A 267 -0.21 -22.31 22.83
CA GLY A 267 -1.52 -21.70 23.10
C GLY A 267 -2.04 -20.86 21.94
N TYR A 268 -3.03 -20.02 22.25
CA TYR A 268 -3.72 -19.16 21.28
C TYR A 268 -3.72 -17.70 21.76
N GLU A 269 -3.83 -16.77 20.83
CA GLU A 269 -4.00 -15.34 21.09
C GLU A 269 -4.91 -14.71 20.06
N ALA A 270 -5.56 -13.61 20.42
CA ALA A 270 -6.32 -12.79 19.49
C ALA A 270 -5.40 -11.73 18.87
N VAL A 271 -5.46 -11.59 17.55
CA VAL A 271 -4.63 -10.67 16.78
C VAL A 271 -5.49 -9.86 15.80
N THR A 272 -5.05 -8.64 15.49
CA THR A 272 -5.76 -7.71 14.61
C THR A 272 -4.83 -7.15 13.54
N GLY A 273 -5.31 -7.13 12.28
CA GLY A 273 -4.58 -6.59 11.14
C GLY A 273 -4.97 -7.23 9.81
N THR A 274 -4.71 -6.55 8.70
CA THR A 274 -4.87 -7.12 7.35
C THR A 274 -3.93 -8.29 7.09
N SER A 275 -2.84 -8.41 7.85
CA SER A 275 -1.95 -9.57 7.86
C SER A 275 -2.63 -10.87 8.29
N PHE A 276 -3.75 -10.77 9.01
CA PHE A 276 -4.56 -11.90 9.46
C PHE A 276 -5.82 -12.08 8.60
N ALA A 277 -6.24 -11.06 7.86
CA ALA A 277 -7.30 -11.16 6.86
C ALA A 277 -6.82 -11.87 5.57
N ALA A 278 -5.63 -11.55 5.08
CA ALA A 278 -5.06 -12.15 3.87
C ALA A 278 -4.97 -13.68 3.91
N PRO A 279 -4.57 -14.34 5.02
CA PRO A 279 -4.53 -15.80 5.11
C PRO A 279 -5.87 -16.51 4.89
N PHE A 280 -7.00 -15.91 5.24
CA PHE A 280 -8.32 -16.47 4.92
C PHE A 280 -8.52 -16.59 3.41
N VAL A 281 -8.13 -15.56 2.66
CA VAL A 281 -8.24 -15.57 1.20
C VAL A 281 -7.22 -16.53 0.59
N THR A 282 -6.00 -16.57 1.12
CA THR A 282 -4.95 -17.50 0.65
C THR A 282 -5.35 -18.96 0.85
N GLY A 283 -5.87 -19.29 2.04
CA GLY A 283 -6.37 -20.63 2.33
C GLY A 283 -7.57 -21.01 1.47
N SER A 284 -8.47 -20.06 1.25
CA SER A 284 -9.62 -20.25 0.34
C SER A 284 -9.18 -20.44 -1.12
N ALA A 285 -8.14 -19.74 -1.55
CA ALA A 285 -7.57 -19.92 -2.87
C ALA A 285 -6.96 -21.33 -3.03
N ALA A 286 -6.26 -21.83 -2.01
CA ALA A 286 -5.74 -23.20 -2.02
C ALA A 286 -6.86 -24.23 -2.11
N LEU A 287 -7.97 -24.06 -1.36
CA LEU A 287 -9.15 -24.92 -1.43
C LEU A 287 -9.82 -24.87 -2.82
N LEU A 288 -9.96 -23.67 -3.40
CA LEU A 288 -10.53 -23.51 -4.73
C LEU A 288 -9.64 -24.15 -5.80
N MET A 289 -8.32 -24.03 -5.68
CA MET A 289 -7.37 -24.70 -6.57
C MET A 289 -7.38 -26.23 -6.39
N GLN A 290 -7.57 -26.74 -5.18
CA GLN A 290 -7.79 -28.16 -4.95
C GLN A 290 -9.05 -28.65 -5.67
N TRP A 291 -10.16 -27.97 -5.48
CA TRP A 291 -11.43 -28.28 -6.14
C TRP A 291 -11.31 -28.22 -7.67
N GLY A 292 -10.73 -27.13 -8.20
CA GLY A 292 -10.64 -26.90 -9.64
C GLY A 292 -9.60 -27.82 -10.30
N ILE A 293 -8.35 -27.74 -9.88
CA ILE A 293 -7.21 -28.37 -10.55
C ILE A 293 -7.07 -29.84 -10.16
N LEU A 294 -7.03 -30.15 -8.86
CA LEU A 294 -6.74 -31.51 -8.40
C LEU A 294 -7.95 -32.46 -8.54
N GLN A 295 -9.16 -31.94 -8.37
CA GLN A 295 -10.39 -32.70 -8.56
C GLN A 295 -10.95 -32.63 -9.98
N GLY A 296 -10.33 -31.81 -10.87
CA GLY A 296 -10.67 -31.75 -12.28
C GLY A 296 -11.89 -30.91 -12.64
N ASN A 297 -12.50 -30.17 -11.68
CA ASN A 297 -13.67 -29.35 -11.96
C ASN A 297 -13.36 -28.11 -12.81
N ASP A 298 -12.14 -27.57 -12.69
CA ASP A 298 -11.61 -26.48 -13.51
C ASP A 298 -10.07 -26.62 -13.62
N PRO A 299 -9.59 -27.50 -14.54
CA PRO A 299 -8.15 -27.80 -14.68
C PRO A 299 -7.29 -26.59 -15.11
N PHE A 300 -7.94 -25.58 -15.72
CA PHE A 300 -7.29 -24.36 -16.20
C PHE A 300 -7.41 -23.19 -15.21
N LEU A 301 -7.64 -23.46 -13.95
CA LEU A 301 -7.73 -22.44 -12.91
C LEU A 301 -6.35 -21.82 -12.65
N TYR A 302 -6.29 -20.48 -12.64
CA TYR A 302 -5.10 -19.68 -12.39
C TYR A 302 -5.45 -18.42 -11.60
N GLY A 303 -4.45 -17.62 -11.20
CA GLY A 303 -4.61 -16.52 -10.25
C GLY A 303 -5.74 -15.54 -10.54
N GLU A 304 -5.82 -15.00 -11.76
CA GLU A 304 -6.87 -14.05 -12.13
C GLU A 304 -8.26 -14.69 -12.15
N LYS A 305 -8.34 -15.97 -12.54
CA LYS A 305 -9.61 -16.70 -12.53
C LYS A 305 -10.10 -16.98 -11.12
N VAL A 306 -9.19 -17.32 -10.20
CA VAL A 306 -9.48 -17.43 -8.74
C VAL A 306 -9.99 -16.09 -8.22
N LYS A 307 -9.32 -15.01 -8.55
CA LYS A 307 -9.74 -13.65 -8.21
C LYS A 307 -11.15 -13.34 -8.72
N ALA A 308 -11.44 -13.67 -9.98
CA ALA A 308 -12.76 -13.48 -10.59
C ALA A 308 -13.85 -14.29 -9.86
N TYR A 309 -13.56 -15.53 -9.45
CA TYR A 309 -14.50 -16.32 -8.66
C TYR A 309 -14.79 -15.69 -7.31
N PHE A 310 -13.76 -15.23 -6.60
CA PHE A 310 -13.93 -14.59 -5.31
C PHE A 310 -14.68 -13.26 -5.39
N THR A 311 -14.36 -12.41 -6.37
CA THR A 311 -15.04 -11.13 -6.53
C THR A 311 -16.51 -11.30 -6.93
N ARG A 312 -16.82 -12.31 -7.76
CA ARG A 312 -18.20 -12.65 -8.13
C ARG A 312 -19.00 -13.18 -6.94
N GLY A 313 -18.39 -14.00 -6.09
CA GLY A 313 -19.03 -14.59 -4.90
C GLY A 313 -18.94 -13.72 -3.65
N ALA A 314 -18.38 -12.51 -3.75
CA ALA A 314 -18.24 -11.63 -2.60
C ALA A 314 -19.60 -11.14 -2.08
N ARG A 315 -19.72 -11.03 -0.75
CA ARG A 315 -20.94 -10.59 -0.08
C ARG A 315 -20.82 -9.13 0.36
N HIS A 316 -21.88 -8.38 0.15
CA HIS A 316 -21.95 -7.00 0.59
C HIS A 316 -22.22 -6.89 2.08
N LEU A 317 -21.49 -6.02 2.77
CA LEU A 317 -21.79 -5.65 4.15
C LEU A 317 -22.89 -4.58 4.19
N PRO A 318 -23.71 -4.56 5.25
CA PRO A 318 -24.69 -3.50 5.42
C PRO A 318 -24.04 -2.12 5.58
N GLY A 319 -24.76 -1.07 5.19
CA GLY A 319 -24.27 0.32 5.30
C GLY A 319 -23.40 0.80 4.15
N TYR A 320 -23.30 0.03 3.05
CA TYR A 320 -22.61 0.42 1.82
C TYR A 320 -23.52 0.22 0.61
N ASP A 321 -23.78 1.32 -0.10
CA ASP A 321 -24.71 1.34 -1.25
C ASP A 321 -23.97 1.20 -2.60
N VAL A 322 -22.65 1.49 -2.62
CA VAL A 322 -21.83 1.49 -3.84
C VAL A 322 -20.80 0.36 -3.79
N TRP A 323 -20.78 -0.43 -4.83
CA TRP A 323 -19.84 -1.54 -5.01
C TRP A 323 -19.32 -1.57 -6.45
N PRO A 324 -18.02 -1.86 -6.69
CA PRO A 324 -16.98 -1.96 -5.67
C PRO A 324 -16.66 -0.61 -5.02
N ASN A 325 -16.06 -0.60 -3.82
CA ASN A 325 -15.66 0.61 -3.12
C ASN A 325 -14.22 0.53 -2.57
N GLU A 326 -13.70 1.68 -2.16
CA GLU A 326 -12.30 1.85 -1.73
C GLU A 326 -11.96 1.15 -0.40
N ARG A 327 -12.95 0.70 0.38
CA ARG A 327 -12.77 0.09 1.70
C ARG A 327 -12.81 -1.43 1.66
N LEU A 328 -13.77 -1.98 0.93
CA LEU A 328 -14.12 -3.40 0.94
C LEU A 328 -13.98 -4.06 -0.43
N GLY A 329 -13.60 -3.29 -1.46
CA GLY A 329 -13.54 -3.77 -2.83
C GLY A 329 -14.89 -4.28 -3.32
N TYR A 330 -14.93 -5.49 -3.86
CA TYR A 330 -16.17 -6.13 -4.34
C TYR A 330 -17.03 -6.71 -3.20
N GLY A 331 -16.54 -6.73 -1.95
CA GLY A 331 -17.25 -7.23 -0.79
C GLY A 331 -16.39 -8.14 0.09
N THR A 332 -17.03 -8.91 0.97
CA THR A 332 -16.35 -9.85 1.87
C THR A 332 -16.27 -11.23 1.24
N LEU A 333 -15.17 -11.94 1.53
CA LEU A 333 -14.94 -13.31 1.06
C LEU A 333 -16.08 -14.25 1.43
N CYS A 334 -16.62 -14.96 0.45
CA CYS A 334 -17.52 -16.12 0.67
C CYS A 334 -17.12 -17.27 -0.25
N VAL A 335 -16.46 -18.27 0.29
CA VAL A 335 -15.99 -19.44 -0.49
C VAL A 335 -17.15 -20.19 -1.15
N ARG A 336 -18.26 -20.36 -0.42
CA ARG A 336 -19.45 -21.07 -0.93
C ARG A 336 -20.00 -20.39 -2.19
N ASP A 337 -20.20 -19.09 -2.13
CA ASP A 337 -20.80 -18.33 -3.24
C ASP A 337 -19.82 -18.10 -4.40
N SER A 338 -18.52 -18.30 -4.14
CA SER A 338 -17.46 -18.25 -5.16
C SER A 338 -17.37 -19.50 -6.03
N LEU A 339 -17.87 -20.64 -5.54
CA LEU A 339 -17.91 -21.86 -6.33
C LEU A 339 -18.94 -21.71 -7.44
N PRO A 340 -18.63 -22.09 -8.70
CA PRO A 340 -19.63 -22.22 -9.74
C PRO A 340 -20.46 -23.47 -9.45
N LEU A 341 -21.46 -23.30 -8.57
CA LEU A 341 -22.46 -24.34 -8.38
C LEU A 341 -23.20 -24.45 -9.73
N GLY A 342 -23.05 -25.61 -10.39
CA GLY A 342 -23.82 -25.89 -11.60
C GLY A 342 -25.31 -25.63 -11.30
N ASN A 343 -26.02 -25.01 -12.22
CA ASN A 343 -27.47 -24.92 -12.17
C ASN A 343 -28.01 -26.35 -12.03
N SER A 344 -28.31 -26.74 -10.78
CA SER A 344 -29.06 -27.97 -10.48
C SER A 344 -30.53 -27.72 -10.75
#